data_ccc1c029848898187810eef6f214f971
#
_entry.id   ccc1c029848898187810eef6f214f971
#
_cell.length_a   1.000
_cell.length_b   1.000
_cell.length_c   1.000
_cell.angle_alpha   90.00
_cell.angle_beta   90.00
_cell.angle_gamma   90.00
#
_symmetry.space_group_name_H-M   'P 1'
#
loop_
_entity.id
_entity.type
_entity.pdbx_description
1 polymer ?
#
loop_
_entity_poly.entity_id
_entity_poly.type
_entity_poly.pdbx_seq_one_letter_code
_entity_poly.pdbx_strand_id
1 'polypeptide(L)'
;MTSASTLTDDEVAQDVSLTMHVRFITSRCVATRVDARERPEWPPHPGRFYMALVAAHFETAGADDDKFAERQALEWLAALPAPRIHSVEANERTPVICYVPVNDAPSPNKAMLQSAPGMPRSRQSRAFPTVIPQRSASENENDSDVSYEWFDAAGVADHLTALERLCRHVIRVGHSSSLVLAWAEAGEANDATDCWEPSNSSAELTCRIAVAGELDRLRDACRADRIDLFGDLKTEIESTSGKVQTAAKKRFTEAFGEPYKLSLRPPEPTPASLGVWQGYRRTDANRNLERQVQENSYFERDLLILAKHDGPSLNVERTLGLTQALRAALMAVHGKASIPVWLCGHDADGTPTSLPHAAFLALPFAGYPHADGHLLGLAIALPKGIPVAERGRWLGPLLVDQQTGEATRSPLKLWGQDLPDWTLQLEERPSPPLILQNATWTKPSTTWASVTPVVLDRFPKASRAEERNAWHAEVVGIVKLACTRAGLPEPIEVDVDSTAWHVGVARAWTKTRRIRGRAEAESSAQLGDGFPSMPSKQSRPAKPQVHVWLRFDRQVAGPVLIGAGRFLGYGLCKPIEASSPSRK
;
A
#
# COMPACT_ATOMS: atom_id res chain seq x y z
N MET A 1 -47.32 -28.70 45.39
CA MET A 1 -45.99 -28.12 45.58
C MET A 1 -45.39 -27.94 44.18
N THR A 2 -45.61 -26.78 43.62
CA THR A 2 -45.23 -26.37 42.29
C THR A 2 -43.85 -25.68 42.39
N SER A 3 -42.86 -26.28 41.80
CA SER A 3 -41.52 -25.64 41.63
C SER A 3 -41.53 -24.78 40.38
N ALA A 4 -41.44 -23.49 40.59
CA ALA A 4 -41.17 -22.51 39.53
C ALA A 4 -39.73 -22.65 39.09
N SER A 5 -39.49 -22.92 37.80
CA SER A 5 -38.21 -22.80 37.15
C SER A 5 -38.04 -21.34 36.75
N THR A 6 -37.08 -20.68 37.35
CA THR A 6 -36.56 -19.39 36.91
C THR A 6 -35.83 -19.60 35.59
N LEU A 7 -36.37 -19.07 34.50
CA LEU A 7 -35.67 -18.86 33.25
C LEU A 7 -34.67 -17.71 33.50
N THR A 8 -33.43 -18.01 33.37
CA THR A 8 -32.36 -17.00 33.28
C THR A 8 -32.38 -16.43 31.87
N ASP A 9 -32.68 -15.14 31.78
CA ASP A 9 -32.51 -14.35 30.55
C ASP A 9 -31.00 -14.17 30.26
N ASP A 10 -30.41 -15.16 29.61
CA ASP A 10 -29.22 -14.94 28.78
C ASP A 10 -29.76 -14.60 27.39
N GLU A 11 -30.05 -13.32 27.15
CA GLU A 11 -30.16 -12.78 25.80
C GLU A 11 -28.80 -12.96 25.15
N VAL A 12 -28.71 -13.96 24.27
CA VAL A 12 -27.65 -14.10 23.28
C VAL A 12 -27.69 -12.82 22.45
N ALA A 13 -26.74 -11.94 22.66
CA ALA A 13 -26.48 -10.82 21.74
C ALA A 13 -26.28 -11.42 20.36
N GLN A 14 -27.30 -11.34 19.50
CA GLN A 14 -27.14 -11.65 18.09
C GLN A 14 -26.13 -10.66 17.53
N ASP A 15 -25.02 -11.16 17.02
CA ASP A 15 -24.08 -10.38 16.19
C ASP A 15 -24.88 -9.78 15.04
N VAL A 16 -25.25 -8.53 15.13
CA VAL A 16 -26.05 -7.84 14.12
C VAL A 16 -25.09 -7.16 13.17
N SER A 17 -24.97 -7.71 11.97
CA SER A 17 -24.15 -7.15 10.90
C SER A 17 -24.95 -6.17 10.04
N LEU A 18 -24.25 -5.17 9.49
CA LEU A 18 -24.75 -4.25 8.48
C LEU A 18 -23.96 -4.46 7.20
N THR A 19 -24.65 -4.65 6.07
CA THR A 19 -24.01 -4.62 4.74
C THR A 19 -24.63 -3.52 3.89
N MET A 20 -23.76 -2.74 3.25
CA MET A 20 -24.15 -1.70 2.30
C MET A 20 -23.53 -1.97 0.94
N HIS A 21 -24.37 -1.98 -0.09
CA HIS A 21 -24.03 -2.44 -1.42
C HIS A 21 -24.00 -1.30 -2.43
N VAL A 22 -23.12 -1.42 -3.42
CA VAL A 22 -22.99 -0.49 -4.55
C VAL A 22 -22.87 -1.27 -5.85
N ARG A 23 -23.73 -0.97 -6.81
CA ARG A 23 -23.70 -1.51 -8.17
C ARG A 23 -23.53 -0.38 -9.18
N PHE A 24 -22.52 -0.44 -10.04
CA PHE A 24 -22.28 0.53 -11.09
C PHE A 24 -23.16 0.26 -12.31
N ILE A 25 -24.22 1.06 -12.52
CA ILE A 25 -25.20 0.86 -13.60
C ILE A 25 -24.54 0.94 -14.96
N THR A 26 -23.55 1.82 -15.13
CA THR A 26 -22.82 2.01 -16.38
C THR A 26 -21.67 1.02 -16.56
N SER A 27 -21.58 -0.01 -15.72
CA SER A 27 -20.49 -1.02 -15.70
C SER A 27 -19.10 -0.39 -15.69
N ARG A 28 -18.95 0.76 -15.04
CA ARG A 28 -17.65 1.45 -14.89
C ARG A 28 -17.63 2.32 -13.65
N CYS A 29 -16.49 2.36 -13.00
CA CYS A 29 -16.17 3.30 -11.94
C CYS A 29 -15.08 4.27 -12.41
N VAL A 30 -15.37 5.56 -12.35
CA VAL A 30 -14.42 6.65 -12.62
C VAL A 30 -14.12 7.30 -11.29
N ALA A 31 -13.05 6.87 -10.67
CA ALA A 31 -12.54 7.42 -9.42
C ALA A 31 -11.02 7.45 -9.50
N THR A 32 -10.42 8.51 -9.00
CA THR A 32 -8.98 8.74 -9.11
C THR A 32 -8.31 8.46 -7.78
N ARG A 33 -7.22 7.72 -7.80
CA ARG A 33 -6.36 7.55 -6.62
C ARG A 33 -5.78 8.88 -6.16
N VAL A 34 -5.64 9.04 -4.86
CA VAL A 34 -5.10 10.28 -4.26
C VAL A 34 -3.61 10.43 -4.53
N ASP A 35 -2.88 9.32 -4.51
CA ASP A 35 -1.43 9.24 -4.69
C ASP A 35 -0.98 9.20 -6.17
N ALA A 36 -1.88 8.81 -7.09
CA ALA A 36 -1.60 8.67 -8.51
C ALA A 36 -2.84 9.07 -9.34
N ARG A 37 -2.91 10.35 -9.69
CA ARG A 37 -4.08 10.93 -10.37
C ARG A 37 -4.37 10.35 -11.76
N GLU A 38 -3.43 9.68 -12.37
CA GLU A 38 -3.53 8.94 -13.63
C GLU A 38 -4.02 7.49 -13.45
N ARG A 39 -4.13 7.01 -12.21
CA ARG A 39 -4.60 5.66 -11.91
C ARG A 39 -6.00 5.68 -11.29
N PRO A 40 -6.82 4.69 -11.62
CA PRO A 40 -8.14 4.56 -11.00
C PRO A 40 -8.03 4.04 -9.57
N GLU A 41 -9.03 4.38 -8.77
CA GLU A 41 -9.26 3.83 -7.43
C GLU A 41 -10.20 2.62 -7.54
N TRP A 42 -9.75 1.47 -7.03
CA TRP A 42 -10.58 0.27 -6.91
C TRP A 42 -10.09 -0.62 -5.76
N PRO A 43 -11.02 -1.15 -4.92
CA PRO A 43 -12.41 -0.75 -4.79
C PRO A 43 -12.55 0.72 -4.35
N PRO A 44 -13.71 1.37 -4.58
CA PRO A 44 -13.97 2.71 -4.04
C PRO A 44 -13.81 2.73 -2.52
N HIS A 45 -13.15 3.77 -2.02
CA HIS A 45 -12.93 3.89 -0.57
C HIS A 45 -14.26 3.97 0.20
N PRO A 46 -14.43 3.33 1.37
CA PRO A 46 -15.61 3.48 2.23
C PRO A 46 -15.97 4.95 2.51
N GLY A 47 -14.95 5.80 2.73
CA GLY A 47 -15.15 7.23 2.92
C GLY A 47 -15.73 7.94 1.69
N ARG A 48 -15.46 7.44 0.46
CA ARG A 48 -16.08 7.98 -0.76
C ARG A 48 -17.56 7.64 -0.83
N PHE A 49 -17.93 6.43 -0.44
CA PHE A 49 -19.33 6.03 -0.36
C PHE A 49 -20.06 6.79 0.76
N TYR A 50 -19.43 6.92 1.94
CA TYR A 50 -19.97 7.75 3.03
C TYR A 50 -20.29 9.18 2.56
N MET A 51 -19.40 9.80 1.77
CA MET A 51 -19.66 11.13 1.21
C MET A 51 -20.79 11.17 0.20
N ALA A 52 -21.03 10.09 -0.52
CA ALA A 52 -22.20 10.01 -1.39
C ALA A 52 -23.51 9.96 -0.58
N LEU A 53 -23.50 9.29 0.59
CA LEU A 53 -24.63 9.33 1.53
C LEU A 53 -24.83 10.72 2.15
N VAL A 54 -23.73 11.39 2.54
CA VAL A 54 -23.79 12.79 3.03
C VAL A 54 -24.35 13.71 1.96
N ALA A 55 -23.89 13.59 0.72
CA ALA A 55 -24.43 14.36 -0.41
C ALA A 55 -25.94 14.10 -0.61
N ALA A 56 -26.36 12.84 -0.56
CA ALA A 56 -27.77 12.47 -0.66
C ALA A 56 -28.61 13.12 0.44
N HIS A 57 -28.10 13.16 1.69
CA HIS A 57 -28.75 13.84 2.79
C HIS A 57 -29.00 15.33 2.52
N PHE A 58 -28.00 16.06 2.05
CA PHE A 58 -28.09 17.51 1.83
C PHE A 58 -28.73 17.90 0.49
N GLU A 59 -28.64 17.06 -0.54
CA GLU A 59 -29.19 17.35 -1.88
C GLU A 59 -30.71 17.06 -1.98
N THR A 60 -31.28 16.28 -1.04
CA THR A 60 -32.70 15.90 -1.07
C THR A 60 -33.53 16.65 -0.05
N ALA A 61 -34.75 17.05 -0.43
CA ALA A 61 -35.75 17.55 0.50
C ALA A 61 -36.41 16.37 1.25
N GLY A 62 -36.88 16.60 2.47
CA GLY A 62 -37.58 15.60 3.28
C GLY A 62 -38.27 16.25 4.47
N ALA A 63 -39.10 15.48 5.19
CA ALA A 63 -39.66 15.92 6.47
C ALA A 63 -38.53 16.09 7.52
N ASP A 64 -38.73 16.99 8.49
CA ASP A 64 -37.71 17.29 9.50
C ASP A 64 -37.31 16.06 10.30
N ASP A 65 -38.28 15.20 10.68
CA ASP A 65 -38.01 13.94 11.39
C ASP A 65 -37.17 12.98 10.57
N ASP A 66 -37.43 12.89 9.26
CA ASP A 66 -36.67 12.06 8.35
C ASP A 66 -35.23 12.55 8.22
N LYS A 67 -35.04 13.87 8.09
CA LYS A 67 -33.73 14.49 8.02
C LYS A 67 -32.93 14.34 9.30
N PHE A 68 -33.62 14.40 10.45
CA PHE A 68 -33.00 14.14 11.73
C PHE A 68 -32.52 12.68 11.85
N ALA A 69 -33.37 11.71 11.48
CA ALA A 69 -33.01 10.30 11.47
C ALA A 69 -31.85 9.99 10.50
N GLU A 70 -31.82 10.58 9.30
CA GLU A 70 -30.71 10.46 8.36
C GLU A 70 -29.39 10.98 8.94
N ARG A 71 -29.43 12.13 9.62
CA ARG A 71 -28.26 12.70 10.27
C ARG A 71 -27.73 11.79 11.37
N GLN A 72 -28.60 11.29 12.25
CA GLN A 72 -28.23 10.34 13.30
C GLN A 72 -27.61 9.06 12.72
N ALA A 73 -28.21 8.53 11.64
CA ALA A 73 -27.68 7.34 10.97
C ALA A 73 -26.28 7.59 10.37
N LEU A 74 -26.02 8.77 9.79
CA LEU A 74 -24.68 9.13 9.29
C LEU A 74 -23.65 9.30 10.42
N GLU A 75 -24.03 9.92 11.54
CA GLU A 75 -23.17 10.07 12.72
C GLU A 75 -22.84 8.71 13.34
N TRP A 76 -23.84 7.83 13.46
CA TRP A 76 -23.67 6.46 13.93
C TRP A 76 -22.79 5.64 12.99
N LEU A 77 -23.04 5.67 11.66
CA LEU A 77 -22.23 4.96 10.66
C LEU A 77 -20.76 5.38 10.68
N ALA A 78 -20.51 6.69 10.87
CA ALA A 78 -19.14 7.20 10.98
C ALA A 78 -18.43 6.77 12.28
N ALA A 79 -19.17 6.42 13.33
CA ALA A 79 -18.61 5.94 14.58
C ALA A 79 -18.30 4.44 14.59
N LEU A 80 -18.82 3.68 13.61
CA LEU A 80 -18.50 2.27 13.47
C LEU A 80 -17.01 2.05 13.10
N PRO A 81 -16.44 0.88 13.44
CA PRO A 81 -15.10 0.53 13.02
C PRO A 81 -14.99 0.47 11.48
N ALA A 82 -13.77 0.35 10.97
CA ALA A 82 -13.55 0.20 9.53
C ALA A 82 -14.27 -1.06 9.00
N PRO A 83 -15.08 -0.96 7.91
CA PRO A 83 -15.78 -2.11 7.35
C PRO A 83 -14.84 -3.07 6.63
N ARG A 84 -15.24 -4.32 6.48
CA ARG A 84 -14.73 -5.16 5.38
C ARG A 84 -15.23 -4.60 4.05
N ILE A 85 -14.43 -4.84 2.99
CA ILE A 85 -14.79 -4.44 1.63
C ILE A 85 -14.81 -5.69 0.77
N HIS A 86 -15.96 -6.06 0.26
CA HIS A 86 -16.11 -7.09 -0.76
C HIS A 86 -16.16 -6.41 -2.12
N SER A 87 -15.41 -6.92 -3.11
CA SER A 87 -15.42 -6.33 -4.44
C SER A 87 -15.18 -7.40 -5.50
N VAL A 88 -15.85 -7.26 -6.64
CA VAL A 88 -15.51 -8.05 -7.82
C VAL A 88 -14.15 -7.62 -8.35
N GLU A 89 -13.48 -8.50 -9.09
CA GLU A 89 -12.28 -8.09 -9.84
C GLU A 89 -12.63 -6.99 -10.84
N ALA A 90 -11.66 -6.13 -11.17
CA ALA A 90 -11.88 -5.06 -12.12
C ALA A 90 -10.67 -4.85 -13.03
N ASN A 91 -10.95 -4.58 -14.30
CA ASN A 91 -9.92 -4.27 -15.28
C ASN A 91 -9.74 -2.76 -15.42
N GLU A 92 -8.49 -2.30 -15.32
CA GLU A 92 -8.15 -0.91 -15.63
C GLU A 92 -8.33 -0.63 -17.12
N ARG A 93 -9.02 0.46 -17.42
CA ARG A 93 -9.11 0.98 -18.79
C ARG A 93 -8.04 2.04 -19.01
N THR A 94 -7.46 2.08 -20.20
CA THR A 94 -6.58 3.19 -20.60
C THR A 94 -7.28 4.54 -20.34
N PRO A 95 -6.66 5.46 -19.57
CA PRO A 95 -7.27 6.72 -19.21
C PRO A 95 -7.60 7.57 -20.44
N VAL A 96 -8.82 8.12 -20.49
CA VAL A 96 -9.21 9.11 -21.48
C VAL A 96 -8.73 10.46 -21.01
N ILE A 97 -7.93 11.14 -21.83
CA ILE A 97 -7.47 12.50 -21.55
C ILE A 97 -8.37 13.49 -22.30
N CYS A 98 -9.02 14.35 -21.56
CA CYS A 98 -9.84 15.44 -22.09
C CYS A 98 -9.18 16.78 -21.78
N TYR A 99 -9.34 17.74 -22.68
CA TYR A 99 -8.87 19.11 -22.47
C TYR A 99 -10.05 20.00 -22.08
N VAL A 100 -10.09 20.37 -20.81
CA VAL A 100 -11.18 21.18 -20.23
C VAL A 100 -10.77 22.64 -20.08
N PRO A 101 -11.68 23.61 -20.26
CA PRO A 101 -11.39 25.02 -19.99
C PRO A 101 -10.97 25.22 -18.53
N VAL A 102 -9.98 26.07 -18.30
CA VAL A 102 -9.55 26.47 -16.95
C VAL A 102 -10.51 27.54 -16.46
N ASN A 103 -11.30 27.21 -15.43
CA ASN A 103 -12.24 28.16 -14.84
C ASN A 103 -11.57 29.25 -14.00
N ASP A 104 -10.40 28.95 -13.46
CA ASP A 104 -9.65 29.83 -12.56
C ASP A 104 -8.81 30.89 -13.32
N ALA A 105 -8.67 30.73 -14.63
CA ALA A 105 -8.03 31.76 -15.45
C ALA A 105 -9.04 32.88 -15.74
N PRO A 106 -8.68 34.17 -15.56
CA PRO A 106 -9.55 35.26 -15.91
C PRO A 106 -10.01 35.12 -17.38
N SER A 107 -11.31 35.24 -17.62
CA SER A 107 -11.82 35.25 -18.98
C SER A 107 -11.17 36.40 -19.74
N PRO A 108 -10.71 36.18 -20.98
CA PRO A 108 -10.15 37.27 -21.77
C PRO A 108 -11.15 38.42 -21.84
N ASN A 109 -10.70 39.62 -21.56
CA ASN A 109 -11.53 40.79 -21.59
C ASN A 109 -11.92 41.14 -23.07
N LYS A 110 -12.92 42.01 -23.25
CA LYS A 110 -13.43 42.36 -24.57
C LYS A 110 -12.34 42.93 -25.50
N ALA A 111 -11.36 43.67 -24.94
CA ALA A 111 -10.23 44.20 -25.71
C ALA A 111 -9.28 43.10 -26.18
N MET A 112 -8.99 42.11 -25.35
CA MET A 112 -8.17 40.94 -25.74
C MET A 112 -8.87 40.10 -26.81
N LEU A 113 -10.19 39.94 -26.74
CA LEU A 113 -10.97 39.20 -27.75
C LEU A 113 -11.05 39.96 -29.09
N GLN A 114 -11.01 41.29 -29.05
CA GLN A 114 -10.96 42.12 -30.23
C GLN A 114 -9.58 42.09 -30.90
N SER A 115 -8.51 42.06 -30.14
CA SER A 115 -7.13 42.00 -30.65
C SER A 115 -6.68 40.60 -31.09
N ALA A 116 -7.30 39.56 -30.58
CA ALA A 116 -7.02 38.17 -30.92
C ALA A 116 -8.34 37.35 -31.02
N PRO A 117 -9.17 37.59 -32.05
CA PRO A 117 -10.40 36.85 -32.25
C PRO A 117 -10.06 35.39 -32.59
N GLY A 118 -10.35 34.47 -31.73
CA GLY A 118 -10.02 33.06 -31.90
C GLY A 118 -8.97 32.55 -30.89
N MET A 119 -8.54 33.41 -29.97
CA MET A 119 -7.71 32.96 -28.85
C MET A 119 -8.54 32.01 -27.98
N PRO A 120 -8.24 30.68 -27.97
CA PRO A 120 -9.00 29.74 -27.17
C PRO A 120 -8.71 30.04 -25.68
N ARG A 121 -9.71 29.88 -24.82
CA ARG A 121 -9.46 29.80 -23.37
C ARG A 121 -8.38 28.74 -23.13
N SER A 122 -7.44 29.02 -22.23
CA SER A 122 -6.46 28.03 -21.83
C SER A 122 -7.19 26.76 -21.38
N ARG A 123 -6.71 25.61 -21.84
CA ARG A 123 -7.28 24.31 -21.51
C ARG A 123 -6.28 23.53 -20.71
N GLN A 124 -6.75 22.82 -19.71
CA GLN A 124 -5.95 21.91 -18.91
C GLN A 124 -6.33 20.48 -19.27
N SER A 125 -5.32 19.62 -19.41
CA SER A 125 -5.55 18.20 -19.55
C SER A 125 -6.13 17.61 -18.26
N ARG A 126 -7.16 16.78 -18.39
CA ARG A 126 -7.74 16.00 -17.30
C ARG A 126 -7.81 14.55 -17.72
N ALA A 127 -7.20 13.68 -16.93
CA ALA A 127 -7.35 12.23 -17.08
C ALA A 127 -8.59 11.77 -16.31
N PHE A 128 -9.28 10.79 -16.87
CA PHE A 128 -10.42 10.12 -16.25
C PHE A 128 -10.11 8.63 -16.09
N PRO A 129 -9.28 8.26 -15.09
CA PRO A 129 -8.97 6.87 -14.81
C PRO A 129 -10.25 6.10 -14.53
N THR A 130 -10.38 4.94 -15.14
CA THR A 130 -11.62 4.17 -15.16
C THR A 130 -11.30 2.71 -14.96
N VAL A 131 -12.09 2.03 -14.13
CA VAL A 131 -12.14 0.57 -14.05
C VAL A 131 -13.47 0.03 -14.54
N ILE A 132 -13.43 -1.20 -15.02
CA ILE A 132 -14.58 -1.98 -15.48
C ILE A 132 -14.70 -3.18 -14.55
N PRO A 133 -15.70 -3.20 -13.64
CA PRO A 133 -15.97 -4.35 -12.79
C PRO A 133 -16.26 -5.60 -13.64
N GLN A 134 -15.66 -6.72 -13.26
CA GLN A 134 -15.82 -8.00 -13.95
C GLN A 134 -16.91 -8.80 -13.25
N ARG A 135 -18.12 -8.78 -13.81
CA ARG A 135 -19.26 -9.57 -13.31
C ARG A 135 -19.26 -10.96 -13.95
N SER A 136 -19.64 -11.98 -13.19
CA SER A 136 -19.88 -13.32 -13.75
C SER A 136 -21.13 -13.32 -14.64
N ALA A 137 -21.14 -14.14 -15.69
CA ALA A 137 -22.30 -14.26 -16.59
C ALA A 137 -23.53 -14.94 -15.92
N SER A 138 -23.35 -15.51 -14.73
CA SER A 138 -24.42 -16.17 -13.95
C SER A 138 -25.04 -15.28 -12.86
N GLU A 139 -24.67 -14.01 -12.80
CA GLU A 139 -25.06 -13.10 -11.73
C GLU A 139 -26.51 -12.63 -11.85
N ASN A 140 -27.18 -12.61 -10.70
CA ASN A 140 -28.54 -12.08 -10.55
C ASN A 140 -28.54 -10.54 -10.68
N GLU A 141 -29.69 -9.98 -11.01
CA GLU A 141 -29.87 -8.51 -11.10
C GLU A 141 -29.59 -7.79 -9.77
N ASN A 142 -29.51 -8.51 -8.64
CA ASN A 142 -29.28 -8.00 -7.30
C ASN A 142 -27.82 -8.07 -6.85
N ASP A 143 -26.88 -8.54 -7.68
CA ASP A 143 -25.49 -8.64 -7.27
C ASP A 143 -24.80 -7.28 -7.28
N SER A 144 -24.08 -6.96 -6.21
CA SER A 144 -23.30 -5.74 -6.04
C SER A 144 -21.92 -5.86 -6.68
N ASP A 145 -21.35 -4.73 -7.15
CA ASP A 145 -19.95 -4.68 -7.57
C ASP A 145 -19.00 -4.50 -6.37
N VAL A 146 -19.49 -3.81 -5.34
CA VAL A 146 -18.77 -3.56 -4.08
C VAL A 146 -19.75 -3.58 -2.92
N SER A 147 -19.36 -4.21 -1.80
CA SER A 147 -20.11 -4.18 -0.55
C SER A 147 -19.19 -3.78 0.60
N TYR A 148 -19.76 -3.05 1.55
CA TYR A 148 -19.10 -2.65 2.80
C TYR A 148 -19.84 -3.32 3.94
N GLU A 149 -19.13 -4.11 4.74
CA GLU A 149 -19.71 -4.96 5.79
C GLU A 149 -19.13 -4.61 7.16
N TRP A 150 -20.02 -4.40 8.13
CA TRP A 150 -19.70 -4.20 9.54
C TRP A 150 -20.30 -5.33 10.36
N PHE A 151 -19.47 -6.16 11.01
CA PHE A 151 -19.93 -7.32 11.80
C PHE A 151 -20.52 -6.95 13.15
N ASP A 152 -20.01 -5.89 13.76
CA ASP A 152 -20.49 -5.39 15.04
C ASP A 152 -21.13 -4.01 14.83
N ALA A 153 -22.33 -4.03 14.28
CA ALA A 153 -23.14 -2.85 14.00
C ALA A 153 -24.27 -2.72 15.05
N ALA A 154 -23.91 -2.69 16.33
CA ALA A 154 -24.88 -2.54 17.41
C ALA A 154 -25.78 -1.30 17.17
N GLY A 155 -27.10 -1.47 17.23
CA GLY A 155 -28.08 -0.42 16.94
C GLY A 155 -28.46 -0.29 15.46
N VAL A 156 -28.05 -1.19 14.58
CA VAL A 156 -28.40 -1.14 13.14
C VAL A 156 -29.91 -1.05 12.91
N ALA A 157 -30.72 -1.73 13.70
CA ALA A 157 -32.18 -1.74 13.57
C ALA A 157 -32.80 -0.33 13.67
N ASP A 158 -32.23 0.54 14.48
CA ASP A 158 -32.69 1.92 14.68
C ASP A 158 -32.32 2.83 13.49
N HIS A 159 -31.29 2.48 12.74
CA HIS A 159 -30.72 3.31 11.67
C HIS A 159 -30.98 2.78 10.26
N LEU A 160 -31.35 1.49 10.10
CA LEU A 160 -31.45 0.81 8.81
C LEU A 160 -32.41 1.53 7.85
N THR A 161 -33.61 1.91 8.30
CA THR A 161 -34.59 2.62 7.47
C THR A 161 -34.07 3.96 6.93
N ALA A 162 -33.32 4.69 7.76
CA ALA A 162 -32.69 5.95 7.32
C ALA A 162 -31.54 5.70 6.34
N LEU A 163 -30.73 4.67 6.55
CA LEU A 163 -29.66 4.27 5.62
C LEU A 163 -30.21 3.79 4.27
N GLU A 164 -31.28 2.99 4.27
CA GLU A 164 -31.95 2.58 3.02
C GLU A 164 -32.47 3.79 2.23
N ARG A 165 -33.06 4.77 2.93
CA ARG A 165 -33.53 6.01 2.31
C ARG A 165 -32.38 6.79 1.71
N LEU A 166 -31.29 6.98 2.42
CA LEU A 166 -30.06 7.61 1.92
C LEU A 166 -29.54 6.88 0.68
N CYS A 167 -29.41 5.55 0.74
CA CYS A 167 -28.95 4.75 -0.38
C CYS A 167 -29.76 4.94 -1.65
N ARG A 168 -31.11 5.01 -1.54
CA ARG A 168 -32.01 5.27 -2.70
C ARG A 168 -31.75 6.60 -3.38
N HIS A 169 -31.17 7.56 -2.68
CA HIS A 169 -30.83 8.89 -3.19
C HIS A 169 -29.38 9.00 -3.67
N VAL A 170 -28.53 8.00 -3.44
CA VAL A 170 -27.18 7.96 -3.97
C VAL A 170 -27.22 7.64 -5.45
N ILE A 171 -26.93 8.63 -6.29
CA ILE A 171 -26.96 8.49 -7.75
C ILE A 171 -25.58 8.22 -8.36
N ARG A 172 -24.50 8.51 -7.64
CA ARG A 172 -23.11 8.34 -8.11
C ARG A 172 -22.14 8.09 -6.96
N VAL A 173 -21.09 7.33 -7.24
CA VAL A 173 -19.92 7.18 -6.35
C VAL A 173 -18.67 7.52 -7.16
N GLY A 174 -17.98 8.60 -6.79
CA GLY A 174 -16.86 9.15 -7.55
C GLY A 174 -17.28 10.21 -8.57
N HIS A 175 -16.82 10.09 -9.81
CA HIS A 175 -17.16 11.03 -10.87
C HIS A 175 -18.65 10.97 -11.24
N SER A 176 -19.21 12.08 -11.78
CA SER A 176 -20.63 12.17 -12.17
C SER A 176 -21.09 11.13 -13.21
N SER A 177 -20.15 10.51 -13.93
CA SER A 177 -20.45 9.42 -14.87
C SER A 177 -20.45 8.02 -14.24
N SER A 178 -20.10 7.89 -12.97
CA SER A 178 -20.13 6.62 -12.21
C SER A 178 -21.48 6.47 -11.54
N LEU A 179 -22.52 6.26 -12.34
CA LEU A 179 -23.88 6.10 -11.83
C LEU A 179 -24.03 4.77 -11.11
N VAL A 180 -24.72 4.79 -9.97
CA VAL A 180 -24.88 3.60 -9.11
C VAL A 180 -26.32 3.38 -8.69
N LEU A 181 -26.61 2.12 -8.32
CA LEU A 181 -27.64 1.75 -7.38
C LEU A 181 -26.95 1.40 -6.07
N ALA A 182 -27.52 1.86 -4.95
CA ALA A 182 -27.04 1.52 -3.61
C ALA A 182 -28.21 1.07 -2.74
N TRP A 183 -27.94 0.14 -1.82
CA TRP A 183 -28.91 -0.33 -0.82
C TRP A 183 -28.19 -0.77 0.44
N ALA A 184 -28.93 -0.87 1.54
CA ALA A 184 -28.44 -1.32 2.83
C ALA A 184 -29.33 -2.47 3.32
N GLU A 185 -28.75 -3.43 4.00
CA GLU A 185 -29.46 -4.54 4.63
C GLU A 185 -28.76 -4.97 5.93
N ALA A 186 -29.55 -5.47 6.87
CA ALA A 186 -29.01 -6.13 8.04
C ALA A 186 -28.70 -7.59 7.65
N GLY A 187 -27.44 -8.01 7.84
CA GLY A 187 -26.97 -9.34 7.49
C GLY A 187 -25.53 -9.32 6.95
N GLU A 188 -24.96 -10.50 6.83
CA GLU A 188 -23.61 -10.69 6.31
C GLU A 188 -23.59 -10.60 4.77
N ALA A 189 -22.49 -10.10 4.22
CA ALA A 189 -22.27 -10.10 2.78
C ALA A 189 -22.09 -11.53 2.26
N ASN A 190 -22.51 -11.76 1.02
CA ASN A 190 -22.32 -13.06 0.37
C ASN A 190 -20.84 -13.33 0.09
N ASP A 191 -20.26 -14.41 0.62
CA ASP A 191 -18.83 -14.75 0.66
C ASP A 191 -18.16 -15.02 -0.71
N ALA A 192 -18.85 -14.79 -1.82
CA ALA A 192 -18.41 -15.19 -3.15
C ALA A 192 -17.39 -14.24 -3.82
N THR A 193 -17.02 -13.14 -3.19
CA THR A 193 -16.14 -12.09 -3.77
C THR A 193 -14.86 -11.92 -2.98
N ASP A 194 -13.83 -11.34 -3.61
CA ASP A 194 -12.61 -10.92 -2.93
C ASP A 194 -12.92 -9.99 -1.75
N CYS A 195 -12.43 -10.33 -0.59
CA CYS A 195 -12.65 -9.59 0.64
C CYS A 195 -11.38 -8.87 1.10
N TRP A 196 -11.51 -7.60 1.46
CA TRP A 196 -10.47 -6.78 2.06
C TRP A 196 -10.81 -6.53 3.53
N GLU A 197 -9.97 -7.02 4.44
CA GLU A 197 -10.11 -6.81 5.88
C GLU A 197 -9.26 -5.64 6.37
N PRO A 198 -9.75 -4.82 7.32
CA PRO A 198 -8.93 -3.80 7.96
C PRO A 198 -7.68 -4.42 8.61
N SER A 199 -6.52 -3.83 8.35
CA SER A 199 -5.24 -4.31 8.87
C SER A 199 -4.31 -3.15 9.16
N ASN A 200 -3.73 -3.14 10.36
CA ASN A 200 -2.75 -2.12 10.76
C ASN A 200 -1.30 -2.56 10.51
N SER A 201 -1.05 -3.83 10.21
CA SER A 201 0.30 -4.39 10.17
C SER A 201 0.77 -4.82 8.77
N SER A 202 -0.14 -5.04 7.82
CA SER A 202 0.22 -5.56 6.49
C SER A 202 -0.74 -5.06 5.41
N ALA A 203 -0.79 -3.73 5.25
CA ALA A 203 -1.69 -3.11 4.29
C ALA A 203 -1.20 -3.31 2.84
N GLU A 204 -2.01 -3.99 2.04
CA GLU A 204 -1.84 -4.09 0.58
C GLU A 204 -2.60 -2.96 -0.14
N LEU A 205 -3.64 -2.46 0.49
CA LEU A 205 -4.48 -1.36 0.04
C LEU A 205 -4.68 -0.40 1.20
N THR A 206 -4.70 0.91 0.92
CA THR A 206 -5.09 1.93 1.90
C THR A 206 -6.33 2.66 1.41
N CYS A 207 -7.35 2.72 2.24
CA CYS A 207 -8.60 3.40 1.94
C CYS A 207 -8.88 4.51 2.95
N ARG A 208 -9.55 5.57 2.53
CA ARG A 208 -10.15 6.52 3.46
C ARG A 208 -11.44 5.97 4.03
N ILE A 209 -11.60 6.11 5.34
CA ILE A 209 -12.83 5.78 6.07
C ILE A 209 -13.32 7.01 6.80
N ALA A 210 -14.65 7.11 7.00
CA ALA A 210 -15.23 8.09 7.91
C ALA A 210 -14.93 7.70 9.37
N VAL A 211 -14.92 8.67 10.27
CA VAL A 211 -14.73 8.45 11.70
C VAL A 211 -15.72 9.28 12.50
N ALA A 212 -15.90 8.95 13.77
CA ALA A 212 -16.79 9.70 14.66
C ALA A 212 -16.53 11.22 14.59
N GLY A 213 -17.60 12.01 14.52
CA GLY A 213 -17.54 13.47 14.38
C GLY A 213 -17.24 13.98 12.96
N GLU A 214 -17.31 13.10 11.95
CA GLU A 214 -17.01 13.46 10.55
C GLU A 214 -17.90 14.58 10.01
N LEU A 215 -19.19 14.55 10.29
CA LEU A 215 -20.13 15.58 9.82
C LEU A 215 -19.79 16.96 10.38
N ASP A 216 -19.45 17.05 11.66
CA ASP A 216 -19.07 18.33 12.28
C ASP A 216 -17.75 18.84 11.71
N ARG A 217 -16.76 17.97 11.53
CA ARG A 217 -15.50 18.33 10.85
C ARG A 217 -15.73 18.83 9.41
N LEU A 218 -16.66 18.22 8.69
CA LEU A 218 -17.02 18.67 7.35
C LEU A 218 -17.67 20.05 7.39
N ARG A 219 -18.60 20.31 8.31
CA ARG A 219 -19.24 21.61 8.50
C ARG A 219 -18.18 22.70 8.76
N ASP A 220 -17.27 22.44 9.69
CA ASP A 220 -16.21 23.37 10.06
C ASP A 220 -15.25 23.63 8.89
N ALA A 221 -14.77 22.57 8.23
CA ALA A 221 -13.84 22.68 7.13
C ALA A 221 -14.47 23.40 5.91
N CYS A 222 -15.73 23.10 5.62
CA CYS A 222 -16.51 23.77 4.55
C CYS A 222 -16.99 25.16 4.94
N ARG A 223 -16.81 25.59 6.19
CA ARG A 223 -17.34 26.86 6.72
C ARG A 223 -18.85 26.98 6.57
N ALA A 224 -19.58 25.90 6.85
CA ALA A 224 -21.02 25.82 6.64
C ALA A 224 -21.77 26.94 7.39
N ASP A 225 -21.43 27.20 8.66
CA ASP A 225 -22.06 28.27 9.45
C ASP A 225 -21.95 29.65 8.80
N ARG A 226 -20.83 29.91 8.11
CA ARG A 226 -20.64 31.19 7.40
C ARG A 226 -21.46 31.27 6.12
N ILE A 227 -21.67 30.13 5.46
CA ILE A 227 -22.53 30.02 4.26
C ILE A 227 -23.99 30.15 4.66
N ASP A 228 -24.41 29.48 5.76
CA ASP A 228 -25.75 29.55 6.31
C ASP A 228 -26.08 30.99 6.72
N LEU A 229 -25.18 31.64 7.48
CA LEU A 229 -25.33 33.06 7.86
C LEU A 229 -25.47 33.98 6.64
N PHE A 230 -24.74 33.70 5.56
CA PHE A 230 -24.88 34.47 4.30
C PHE A 230 -26.27 34.29 3.72
N GLY A 231 -26.77 33.06 3.67
CA GLY A 231 -28.11 32.72 3.17
C GLY A 231 -29.23 33.41 3.99
N ASP A 232 -29.14 33.30 5.31
CA ASP A 232 -30.11 33.88 6.24
C ASP A 232 -30.17 35.40 6.13
N LEU A 233 -29.02 36.08 6.18
CA LEU A 233 -28.94 37.51 6.04
C LEU A 233 -29.39 37.99 4.65
N LYS A 234 -29.06 37.26 3.60
CA LYS A 234 -29.54 37.54 2.24
C LYS A 234 -31.06 37.45 2.19
N THR A 235 -31.65 36.39 2.68
CA THR A 235 -33.10 36.18 2.72
C THR A 235 -33.79 37.27 3.52
N GLU A 236 -33.26 37.63 4.69
CA GLU A 236 -33.79 38.70 5.51
C GLU A 236 -33.73 40.08 4.79
N ILE A 237 -32.61 40.38 4.12
CA ILE A 237 -32.45 41.62 3.35
C ILE A 237 -33.41 41.70 2.18
N GLU A 238 -33.64 40.58 1.47
CA GLU A 238 -34.49 40.53 0.28
C GLU A 238 -35.99 40.48 0.61
N SER A 239 -36.34 39.89 1.77
CA SER A 239 -37.76 39.75 2.18
C SER A 239 -38.28 40.89 3.05
N THR A 240 -37.43 41.78 3.58
CA THR A 240 -37.82 42.88 4.48
C THR A 240 -37.58 44.26 3.89
N SER A 241 -38.12 45.29 4.56
CA SER A 241 -37.95 46.69 4.16
C SER A 241 -37.74 47.62 5.35
N GLY A 242 -37.35 48.87 5.11
CA GLY A 242 -37.22 49.90 6.11
C GLY A 242 -36.12 49.61 7.17
N LYS A 243 -36.41 49.80 8.44
CA LYS A 243 -35.45 49.68 9.54
C LYS A 243 -34.88 48.24 9.69
N VAL A 244 -35.71 47.20 9.45
CA VAL A 244 -35.30 45.80 9.54
C VAL A 244 -34.27 45.49 8.45
N GLN A 245 -34.56 45.85 7.22
CA GLN A 245 -33.62 45.66 6.12
C GLN A 245 -32.29 46.40 6.36
N THR A 246 -32.34 47.63 6.89
CA THR A 246 -31.14 48.42 7.19
C THR A 246 -30.29 47.73 8.28
N ALA A 247 -30.93 47.20 9.31
CA ALA A 247 -30.24 46.43 10.36
C ALA A 247 -29.62 45.16 9.83
N ALA A 248 -30.33 44.40 8.95
CA ALA A 248 -29.80 43.20 8.32
C ALA A 248 -28.59 43.52 7.38
N LYS A 249 -28.67 44.61 6.61
CA LYS A 249 -27.52 45.07 5.78
C LYS A 249 -26.31 45.47 6.63
N LYS A 250 -26.53 46.06 7.80
CA LYS A 250 -25.45 46.40 8.73
C LYS A 250 -24.77 45.12 9.26
N ARG A 251 -25.56 44.13 9.75
CA ARG A 251 -25.06 42.83 10.18
C ARG A 251 -24.31 42.10 9.07
N PHE A 252 -24.81 42.17 7.83
CA PHE A 252 -24.12 41.61 6.67
C PHE A 252 -22.72 42.24 6.48
N THR A 253 -22.65 43.56 6.52
CA THR A 253 -21.37 44.27 6.39
C THR A 253 -20.41 43.93 7.51
N GLU A 254 -20.88 43.82 8.76
CA GLU A 254 -20.09 43.41 9.91
C GLU A 254 -19.55 41.97 9.76
N ALA A 255 -20.37 41.04 9.25
CA ALA A 255 -20.00 39.65 9.10
C ALA A 255 -19.06 39.38 7.90
N PHE A 256 -19.26 40.08 6.79
CA PHE A 256 -18.56 39.78 5.52
C PHE A 256 -17.58 40.86 5.06
N GLY A 257 -17.50 41.99 5.76
CA GLY A 257 -16.53 43.05 5.49
C GLY A 257 -16.87 43.94 4.29
N GLU A 258 -17.97 43.69 3.58
CA GLU A 258 -18.43 44.44 2.43
C GLU A 258 -19.94 44.65 2.44
N PRO A 259 -20.44 45.76 1.87
CA PRO A 259 -21.88 46.01 1.80
C PRO A 259 -22.60 45.00 0.92
N TYR A 260 -23.79 44.61 1.33
CA TYR A 260 -24.62 43.68 0.54
C TYR A 260 -24.91 44.23 -0.87
N LYS A 261 -24.69 43.38 -1.88
CA LYS A 261 -25.07 43.58 -3.28
C LYS A 261 -25.76 42.31 -3.81
N LEU A 262 -26.75 42.47 -4.66
CA LEU A 262 -27.51 41.34 -5.26
C LEU A 262 -26.59 40.35 -6.01
N SER A 263 -25.47 40.82 -6.53
CA SER A 263 -24.48 40.02 -7.29
C SER A 263 -23.50 39.24 -6.41
N LEU A 264 -23.51 39.44 -5.07
CA LEU A 264 -22.62 38.72 -4.17
C LEU A 264 -22.99 37.24 -4.13
N ARG A 265 -21.98 36.41 -4.16
CA ARG A 265 -22.09 34.97 -3.99
C ARG A 265 -21.72 34.58 -2.57
N PRO A 266 -22.27 33.45 -2.05
CA PRO A 266 -21.83 32.92 -0.76
C PRO A 266 -20.33 32.66 -0.78
N PRO A 267 -19.67 32.68 0.40
CA PRO A 267 -18.28 32.29 0.50
C PRO A 267 -18.04 30.90 -0.12
N GLU A 268 -16.96 30.77 -0.87
CA GLU A 268 -16.61 29.46 -1.44
C GLU A 268 -16.29 28.48 -0.32
N PRO A 269 -16.88 27.26 -0.34
CA PRO A 269 -16.53 26.23 0.62
C PRO A 269 -15.08 25.79 0.41
N THR A 270 -14.35 25.58 1.48
CA THR A 270 -13.01 24.99 1.40
C THR A 270 -13.15 23.49 1.22
N PRO A 271 -12.53 22.87 0.20
CA PRO A 271 -12.56 21.43 0.04
C PRO A 271 -12.01 20.73 1.28
N ALA A 272 -12.80 19.89 1.91
CA ALA A 272 -12.39 19.15 3.09
C ALA A 272 -11.72 17.82 2.69
N SER A 273 -10.63 17.49 3.35
CA SER A 273 -10.08 16.14 3.33
C SER A 273 -10.88 15.26 4.27
N LEU A 274 -11.45 14.20 3.74
CA LEU A 274 -12.28 13.28 4.48
C LEU A 274 -11.49 12.23 5.23
N GLY A 275 -11.99 11.89 6.42
CA GLY A 275 -11.69 10.69 7.15
C GLY A 275 -10.22 10.51 7.50
N VAL A 276 -9.93 9.32 7.93
CA VAL A 276 -8.57 8.83 8.19
C VAL A 276 -8.19 7.75 7.18
N TRP A 277 -6.89 7.51 7.04
CA TRP A 277 -6.39 6.40 6.25
C TRP A 277 -6.40 5.12 7.07
N GLN A 278 -7.01 4.07 6.52
CA GLN A 278 -7.05 2.72 7.07
C GLN A 278 -6.37 1.77 6.10
N GLY A 279 -5.45 0.95 6.61
CA GLY A 279 -4.86 -0.13 5.86
C GLY A 279 -5.83 -1.30 5.71
N TYR A 280 -5.75 -2.00 4.58
CA TYR A 280 -6.52 -3.20 4.28
C TYR A 280 -5.62 -4.29 3.74
N ARG A 281 -5.91 -5.53 4.11
CA ARG A 281 -5.30 -6.73 3.57
C ARG A 281 -6.36 -7.55 2.85
N ARG A 282 -6.03 -8.07 1.67
CA ARG A 282 -6.91 -8.97 0.95
C ARG A 282 -7.04 -10.29 1.71
N THR A 283 -8.26 -10.66 2.01
CA THR A 283 -8.58 -11.98 2.53
C THR A 283 -9.03 -12.79 1.33
N ASP A 284 -8.14 -13.58 0.76
CA ASP A 284 -8.54 -14.45 -0.33
C ASP A 284 -9.63 -15.40 0.19
N ALA A 285 -10.78 -15.46 -0.49
CA ALA A 285 -11.81 -16.48 -0.28
C ALA A 285 -11.24 -17.91 -0.40
N ASN A 286 -10.04 -18.04 -0.87
CA ASN A 286 -9.17 -19.20 -0.89
C ASN A 286 -8.34 -19.41 0.39
N ARG A 287 -8.81 -19.02 1.59
CA ARG A 287 -8.17 -19.50 2.85
C ARG A 287 -8.02 -21.03 2.88
N ASN A 288 -8.83 -21.79 2.14
CA ASN A 288 -8.62 -23.22 1.95
C ASN A 288 -7.48 -23.54 0.95
N LEU A 289 -7.16 -22.64 0.01
CA LEU A 289 -5.94 -22.74 -0.80
C LEU A 289 -4.72 -22.16 -0.05
N GLU A 290 -4.88 -21.13 0.78
CA GLU A 290 -3.80 -20.63 1.64
C GLU A 290 -3.38 -21.63 2.73
N ARG A 291 -4.28 -22.50 3.21
CA ARG A 291 -3.89 -23.69 4.00
C ARG A 291 -3.09 -24.69 3.18
N GLN A 292 -3.13 -24.63 1.85
CA GLN A 292 -2.28 -25.40 0.93
C GLN A 292 -1.06 -24.60 0.42
N VAL A 293 -1.04 -23.28 0.50
CA VAL A 293 0.21 -22.50 0.47
C VAL A 293 0.87 -22.76 1.82
N GLN A 294 1.54 -23.91 1.92
CA GLN A 294 2.36 -24.19 3.10
C GLN A 294 3.23 -22.96 3.34
N GLU A 295 3.11 -22.37 4.52
CA GLU A 295 3.98 -21.28 4.98
C GLU A 295 5.40 -21.80 5.17
N ASN A 296 6.06 -22.10 4.06
CA ASN A 296 7.34 -22.80 4.06
C ASN A 296 8.54 -21.87 4.27
N SER A 297 8.36 -20.55 4.14
CA SER A 297 9.43 -19.61 4.45
C SER A 297 9.70 -19.57 5.95
N TYR A 298 10.97 -19.53 6.34
CA TYR A 298 11.37 -19.30 7.73
C TYR A 298 11.15 -17.87 8.21
N PHE A 299 10.80 -16.95 7.31
CA PHE A 299 10.62 -15.53 7.61
C PHE A 299 9.15 -15.17 7.68
N GLU A 300 8.85 -14.15 8.49
CA GLU A 300 7.56 -13.46 8.47
C GLU A 300 7.34 -12.79 7.13
N ARG A 301 6.07 -12.64 6.75
CA ARG A 301 5.70 -11.89 5.54
C ARG A 301 5.86 -10.38 5.72
N ASP A 302 5.76 -9.89 6.95
CA ASP A 302 5.90 -8.47 7.26
C ASP A 302 7.38 -8.10 7.38
N LEU A 303 7.89 -7.43 6.36
CA LEU A 303 9.21 -6.85 6.36
C LEU A 303 9.20 -5.52 7.12
N LEU A 304 10.16 -5.29 7.98
CA LEU A 304 10.41 -3.96 8.53
C LEU A 304 11.12 -3.12 7.48
N ILE A 305 10.39 -2.22 6.83
CA ILE A 305 10.89 -1.42 5.71
C ILE A 305 11.40 -0.06 6.20
N LEU A 306 12.62 0.26 5.82
CA LEU A 306 13.30 1.51 6.09
C LEU A 306 13.56 2.22 4.76
N ALA A 307 12.82 3.30 4.51
CA ALA A 307 12.97 4.11 3.31
C ALA A 307 14.27 4.93 3.36
N LYS A 308 14.90 5.14 2.23
CA LYS A 308 15.97 6.14 2.09
C LYS A 308 15.39 7.51 2.41
N HIS A 309 15.99 8.20 3.39
CA HIS A 309 15.63 9.56 3.77
C HIS A 309 16.51 10.59 3.05
N ASP A 310 17.85 10.43 3.14
CA ASP A 310 18.81 11.32 2.51
C ASP A 310 20.07 10.59 2.06
N GLY A 311 20.87 11.22 1.22
CA GLY A 311 22.11 10.68 0.66
C GLY A 311 22.07 10.46 -0.85
N PRO A 312 23.19 10.10 -1.48
CA PRO A 312 23.27 9.90 -2.91
C PRO A 312 22.45 8.71 -3.39
N SER A 313 22.15 8.64 -4.68
CA SER A 313 21.60 7.46 -5.31
C SER A 313 22.66 6.37 -5.33
N LEU A 314 22.40 5.23 -4.72
CA LEU A 314 23.26 4.06 -4.71
C LEU A 314 22.59 2.92 -5.44
N ASN A 315 23.38 2.18 -6.21
CA ASN A 315 22.89 1.05 -6.98
C ASN A 315 22.91 -0.25 -6.18
N VAL A 316 22.23 -1.24 -6.69
CA VAL A 316 22.04 -2.56 -6.07
C VAL A 316 23.35 -3.30 -5.75
N GLU A 317 24.45 -3.00 -6.42
CA GLU A 317 25.78 -3.55 -6.12
C GLU A 317 26.30 -3.16 -4.74
N ARG A 318 25.78 -2.06 -4.16
CA ARG A 318 26.10 -1.63 -2.79
C ARG A 318 25.36 -2.40 -1.71
N THR A 319 24.53 -3.39 -2.06
CA THR A 319 23.75 -4.22 -1.14
C THR A 319 24.54 -4.68 0.05
N LEU A 320 25.70 -5.32 -0.16
CA LEU A 320 26.48 -5.91 0.94
C LEU A 320 26.94 -4.86 1.96
N GLY A 321 27.48 -3.74 1.50
CA GLY A 321 27.97 -2.67 2.38
C GLY A 321 26.84 -2.07 3.21
N LEU A 322 25.68 -1.81 2.58
CA LEU A 322 24.52 -1.21 3.24
C LEU A 322 23.84 -2.17 4.24
N THR A 323 23.69 -3.44 3.88
CA THR A 323 23.08 -4.43 4.79
C THR A 323 23.97 -4.73 5.98
N GLN A 324 25.30 -4.73 5.79
CA GLN A 324 26.26 -4.83 6.90
C GLN A 324 26.23 -3.60 7.80
N ALA A 325 26.13 -2.39 7.21
CA ALA A 325 26.03 -1.14 7.97
C ALA A 325 24.72 -1.09 8.78
N LEU A 326 23.58 -1.49 8.20
CA LEU A 326 22.31 -1.58 8.92
C LEU A 326 22.38 -2.57 10.07
N ARG A 327 22.95 -3.76 9.83
CA ARG A 327 23.19 -4.74 10.88
C ARG A 327 24.09 -4.19 11.98
N ALA A 328 25.18 -3.53 11.63
CA ALA A 328 26.10 -2.92 12.60
C ALA A 328 25.41 -1.82 13.43
N ALA A 329 24.60 -0.95 12.80
CA ALA A 329 23.84 0.08 13.48
C ALA A 329 22.87 -0.55 14.51
N LEU A 330 22.14 -1.60 14.13
CA LEU A 330 21.23 -2.30 15.02
C LEU A 330 21.98 -2.94 16.21
N MET A 331 23.12 -3.55 15.98
CA MET A 331 23.94 -4.13 17.06
C MET A 331 24.49 -3.03 17.99
N ALA A 332 24.90 -1.89 17.45
CA ALA A 332 25.49 -0.80 18.22
C ALA A 332 24.50 -0.13 19.20
N VAL A 333 23.22 -0.05 18.86
CA VAL A 333 22.18 0.51 19.74
C VAL A 333 22.09 -0.27 21.07
N HIS A 334 22.37 -1.56 21.06
CA HIS A 334 22.28 -2.41 22.26
C HIS A 334 23.57 -2.46 23.08
N GLY A 335 24.65 -1.90 22.58
CA GLY A 335 25.93 -1.82 23.30
C GLY A 335 26.47 -3.18 23.70
N LYS A 336 26.70 -3.36 25.02
CA LYS A 336 27.22 -4.63 25.59
C LYS A 336 26.14 -5.65 25.99
N ALA A 337 24.86 -5.38 25.69
CA ALA A 337 23.78 -6.32 26.00
C ALA A 337 23.96 -7.64 25.21
N SER A 338 23.54 -8.75 25.81
CA SER A 338 23.52 -10.05 25.12
C SER A 338 22.44 -10.04 24.07
N ILE A 339 22.82 -9.86 22.80
CA ILE A 339 21.90 -9.78 21.66
C ILE A 339 21.40 -11.20 21.34
N PRO A 340 20.08 -11.41 21.16
CA PRO A 340 19.55 -12.75 20.91
C PRO A 340 20.03 -13.33 19.59
N VAL A 341 20.18 -14.64 19.54
CA VAL A 341 20.68 -15.39 18.37
C VAL A 341 19.86 -15.11 17.12
N TRP A 342 18.53 -15.01 17.26
CA TRP A 342 17.65 -14.72 16.14
C TRP A 342 17.89 -13.35 15.48
N LEU A 343 18.56 -12.43 16.18
CA LEU A 343 18.88 -11.10 15.67
C LEU A 343 20.33 -11.00 15.19
N CYS A 344 21.29 -11.48 15.99
CA CYS A 344 22.72 -11.36 15.66
C CYS A 344 23.24 -12.47 14.73
N GLY A 345 22.58 -13.63 14.66
CA GLY A 345 23.01 -14.77 13.84
C GLY A 345 24.26 -15.51 14.38
N HIS A 346 24.56 -15.33 15.67
CA HIS A 346 25.69 -16.02 16.34
C HIS A 346 25.24 -16.66 17.65
N ASP A 347 25.75 -17.84 17.91
CA ASP A 347 25.56 -18.53 19.17
C ASP A 347 26.38 -17.86 20.29
N ALA A 348 26.16 -18.27 21.54
CA ALA A 348 26.80 -17.67 22.71
C ALA A 348 28.35 -17.76 22.71
N ASP A 349 28.91 -18.72 21.99
CA ASP A 349 30.34 -18.90 21.78
C ASP A 349 30.93 -18.06 20.64
N GLY A 350 30.08 -17.22 19.98
CA GLY A 350 30.45 -16.40 18.85
C GLY A 350 30.52 -17.12 17.49
N THR A 351 30.15 -18.40 17.45
CA THR A 351 30.08 -19.14 16.19
C THR A 351 28.78 -18.77 15.40
N PRO A 352 28.80 -18.77 14.07
CA PRO A 352 27.59 -18.54 13.28
C PRO A 352 26.55 -19.63 13.56
N THR A 353 25.34 -19.22 13.91
CA THR A 353 24.23 -20.15 14.13
C THR A 353 23.75 -20.81 12.84
N SER A 354 23.21 -22.02 12.95
CA SER A 354 22.48 -22.70 11.87
C SER A 354 21.00 -22.37 11.84
N LEU A 355 20.50 -21.72 12.90
CA LEU A 355 19.08 -21.35 13.02
C LEU A 355 18.71 -20.16 12.12
N PRO A 356 17.45 -20.07 11.70
CA PRO A 356 16.96 -18.87 11.05
C PRO A 356 17.15 -17.63 11.94
N HIS A 357 17.67 -16.56 11.37
CA HIS A 357 17.89 -15.29 12.06
C HIS A 357 17.59 -14.12 11.13
N ALA A 358 17.57 -12.90 11.65
CA ALA A 358 17.21 -11.71 10.90
C ALA A 358 18.05 -11.57 9.61
N ALA A 359 17.37 -11.31 8.50
CA ALA A 359 18.01 -11.04 7.22
C ALA A 359 17.85 -9.56 6.86
N PHE A 360 18.97 -8.96 6.44
CA PHE A 360 19.04 -7.55 6.05
C PHE A 360 19.04 -7.46 4.53
N LEU A 361 18.08 -6.71 3.96
CA LEU A 361 17.76 -6.70 2.55
C LEU A 361 17.94 -5.31 1.96
N ALA A 362 18.40 -5.22 0.73
CA ALA A 362 18.37 -3.99 -0.05
C ALA A 362 17.18 -4.02 -1.02
N LEU A 363 16.47 -2.90 -1.15
CA LEU A 363 15.26 -2.77 -1.95
C LEU A 363 15.54 -1.95 -3.21
N PRO A 364 15.98 -2.58 -4.32
CA PRO A 364 16.31 -1.90 -5.55
C PRO A 364 15.07 -1.62 -6.41
N PHE A 365 15.08 -0.50 -7.13
CA PHE A 365 14.15 -0.27 -8.22
C PHE A 365 14.48 -1.22 -9.38
N ALA A 366 13.82 -2.37 -9.40
CA ALA A 366 14.08 -3.46 -10.32
C ALA A 366 12.80 -4.15 -10.80
N GLY A 367 12.82 -4.66 -12.04
CA GLY A 367 11.72 -5.43 -12.63
C GLY A 367 10.54 -4.57 -13.08
N TYR A 368 10.74 -3.31 -13.36
CA TYR A 368 9.77 -2.38 -13.94
C TYR A 368 10.35 -1.75 -15.22
N PRO A 369 9.52 -1.20 -16.11
CA PRO A 369 10.01 -0.39 -17.23
C PRO A 369 10.92 0.74 -16.71
N HIS A 370 12.07 0.93 -17.36
CA HIS A 370 13.08 1.94 -17.01
C HIS A 370 13.74 1.78 -15.62
N ALA A 371 13.62 0.60 -15.00
CA ALA A 371 14.34 0.31 -13.76
C ALA A 371 15.86 0.37 -14.00
N ASP A 372 16.56 1.05 -13.10
CA ASP A 372 18.01 1.28 -13.16
C ASP A 372 18.78 0.65 -11.98
N GLY A 373 18.07 -0.01 -11.06
CA GLY A 373 18.65 -0.71 -9.92
C GLY A 373 19.05 0.18 -8.74
N HIS A 374 18.69 1.47 -8.75
CA HIS A 374 18.96 2.31 -7.60
C HIS A 374 18.15 1.85 -6.36
N LEU A 375 18.73 2.04 -5.17
CA LEU A 375 18.16 1.61 -3.92
C LEU A 375 17.21 2.67 -3.35
N LEU A 376 15.98 2.26 -3.04
CA LEU A 376 14.95 3.11 -2.42
C LEU A 376 14.93 2.98 -0.90
N GLY A 377 15.53 1.92 -0.36
CA GLY A 377 15.57 1.66 1.06
C GLY A 377 16.19 0.30 1.38
N LEU A 378 16.09 -0.06 2.64
CA LEU A 378 16.49 -1.38 3.16
C LEU A 378 15.29 -2.00 3.87
N ALA A 379 15.37 -3.31 4.13
CA ALA A 379 14.39 -4.01 4.95
C ALA A 379 15.04 -5.03 5.88
N ILE A 380 14.33 -5.38 6.94
CA ILE A 380 14.69 -6.48 7.84
C ILE A 380 13.60 -7.53 7.76
N ALA A 381 13.96 -8.74 7.33
CA ALA A 381 13.09 -9.91 7.40
C ALA A 381 13.35 -10.65 8.71
N LEU A 382 12.31 -10.81 9.52
CA LEU A 382 12.39 -11.47 10.82
C LEU A 382 12.04 -12.96 10.71
N PRO A 383 12.71 -13.84 11.47
CA PRO A 383 12.30 -15.24 11.54
C PRO A 383 10.92 -15.37 12.21
N LYS A 384 10.17 -16.39 11.81
CA LYS A 384 8.86 -16.71 12.39
C LYS A 384 8.97 -17.09 13.87
N GLY A 385 7.87 -16.86 14.58
CA GLY A 385 7.72 -17.30 15.96
C GLY A 385 8.37 -16.42 17.03
N ILE A 386 8.95 -15.26 16.66
CA ILE A 386 9.48 -14.31 17.65
C ILE A 386 8.30 -13.49 18.21
N PRO A 387 8.08 -13.49 19.54
CA PRO A 387 7.00 -12.74 20.17
C PRO A 387 7.08 -11.23 19.86
N VAL A 388 5.92 -10.58 19.66
CA VAL A 388 5.84 -9.14 19.34
C VAL A 388 6.55 -8.27 20.39
N ALA A 389 6.39 -8.60 21.68
CA ALA A 389 7.05 -7.88 22.76
C ALA A 389 8.59 -7.99 22.69
N GLU A 390 9.10 -9.13 22.27
CA GLU A 390 10.54 -9.34 22.08
C GLU A 390 11.05 -8.58 20.86
N ARG A 391 10.31 -8.59 19.74
CA ARG A 391 10.62 -7.76 18.57
C ARG A 391 10.67 -6.28 18.96
N GLY A 392 9.65 -5.79 19.66
CA GLY A 392 9.59 -4.42 20.14
C GLY A 392 10.77 -4.03 21.03
N ARG A 393 11.16 -4.91 21.95
CA ARG A 393 12.33 -4.69 22.83
C ARG A 393 13.64 -4.50 22.05
N TRP A 394 13.85 -5.28 20.99
CA TRP A 394 15.14 -5.31 20.28
C TRP A 394 15.17 -4.38 19.06
N LEU A 395 14.05 -4.11 18.44
CA LEU A 395 13.95 -3.21 17.28
C LEU A 395 13.48 -1.80 17.67
N GLY A 396 12.72 -1.68 18.77
CA GLY A 396 12.18 -0.41 19.25
C GLY A 396 13.22 0.69 19.42
N PRO A 397 14.39 0.45 20.05
CA PRO A 397 15.42 1.47 20.21
C PRO A 397 15.95 2.09 18.91
N LEU A 398 15.79 1.39 17.78
CA LEU A 398 16.15 1.90 16.45
C LEU A 398 15.03 2.73 15.80
N LEU A 399 13.78 2.47 16.20
CA LEU A 399 12.58 2.92 15.49
C LEU A 399 11.72 3.89 16.29
N VAL A 400 11.86 3.87 17.62
CA VAL A 400 11.01 4.61 18.55
C VAL A 400 11.87 5.51 19.43
N ASP A 401 11.46 6.77 19.58
CA ASP A 401 12.05 7.67 20.56
C ASP A 401 11.75 7.13 21.97
N GLN A 402 12.80 6.83 22.72
CA GLN A 402 12.73 6.23 24.06
C GLN A 402 12.07 7.14 25.11
N GLN A 403 12.03 8.45 24.85
CA GLN A 403 11.46 9.45 25.77
C GLN A 403 9.97 9.69 25.52
N THR A 404 9.57 9.71 24.24
CA THR A 404 8.18 10.02 23.84
C THR A 404 7.36 8.78 23.56
N GLY A 405 7.97 7.64 23.26
CA GLY A 405 7.30 6.41 22.82
C GLY A 405 6.75 6.48 21.40
N GLU A 406 6.96 7.60 20.69
CA GLU A 406 6.57 7.78 19.31
C GLU A 406 7.64 7.27 18.35
N ALA A 407 7.28 7.01 17.08
CA ALA A 407 8.24 6.68 16.05
C ALA A 407 9.32 7.77 15.97
N THR A 408 10.58 7.34 15.98
CA THR A 408 11.67 8.32 15.97
C THR A 408 11.67 9.10 14.66
N ARG A 409 11.64 10.42 14.77
CA ARG A 409 11.76 11.33 13.62
C ARG A 409 13.22 11.55 13.20
N SER A 410 14.18 11.07 14.00
CA SER A 410 15.60 11.17 13.68
C SER A 410 15.98 10.06 12.69
N PRO A 411 16.42 10.41 11.48
CA PRO A 411 16.83 9.41 10.51
C PRO A 411 18.01 8.59 11.01
N LEU A 412 17.95 7.27 10.79
CA LEU A 412 19.06 6.38 11.09
C LEU A 412 20.20 6.59 10.11
N LYS A 413 21.33 7.10 10.59
CA LYS A 413 22.54 7.25 9.78
C LYS A 413 23.32 5.94 9.72
N LEU A 414 23.61 5.48 8.51
CA LEU A 414 24.43 4.32 8.28
C LEU A 414 25.92 4.69 8.22
N TRP A 415 26.74 3.85 8.82
CA TRP A 415 28.19 3.99 8.88
C TRP A 415 28.87 2.76 8.29
N GLY A 416 29.88 2.96 7.46
CA GLY A 416 30.66 1.87 6.89
C GLY A 416 31.87 2.38 6.13
N GLN A 417 32.87 1.52 5.95
CA GLN A 417 34.02 1.83 5.13
C GLN A 417 33.53 2.00 3.68
N ASP A 418 33.92 3.09 3.03
CA ASP A 418 33.55 3.44 1.66
C ASP A 418 32.03 3.65 1.41
N LEU A 419 31.23 3.84 2.47
CA LEU A 419 29.84 4.26 2.35
C LEU A 419 29.73 5.78 2.44
N PRO A 420 29.06 6.43 1.48
CA PRO A 420 28.72 7.84 1.61
C PRO A 420 27.66 8.01 2.72
N ASP A 421 27.47 9.25 3.16
CA ASP A 421 26.41 9.57 4.10
C ASP A 421 25.05 9.12 3.53
N TRP A 422 24.43 8.16 4.20
CA TRP A 422 23.15 7.57 3.81
C TRP A 422 22.28 7.39 5.05
N THR A 423 21.07 7.94 4.98
CA THR A 423 20.15 7.90 6.13
C THR A 423 18.85 7.20 5.75
N LEU A 424 18.28 6.52 6.73
CA LEU A 424 17.05 5.76 6.62
C LEU A 424 16.01 6.27 7.61
N GLN A 425 14.74 6.10 7.25
CA GLN A 425 13.61 6.35 8.13
C GLN A 425 12.61 5.21 7.99
N LEU A 426 11.88 4.89 9.06
CA LEU A 426 10.80 3.90 9.00
C LEU A 426 9.80 4.31 7.91
N GLU A 427 9.40 3.37 7.07
CA GLU A 427 8.39 3.63 6.04
C GLU A 427 7.01 3.65 6.65
N GLU A 428 6.44 4.84 6.80
CA GLU A 428 5.13 5.08 7.41
C GLU A 428 4.14 5.74 6.45
N ARG A 429 4.56 5.96 5.19
CA ARG A 429 3.67 6.60 4.23
C ARG A 429 2.46 5.72 3.93
N PRO A 430 1.24 6.28 3.91
CA PRO A 430 0.04 5.53 3.57
C PRO A 430 0.09 4.88 2.18
N SER A 431 0.83 5.48 1.25
CA SER A 431 1.04 4.98 -0.11
C SER A 431 2.52 5.05 -0.47
N PRO A 432 3.35 4.12 0.01
CA PRO A 432 4.76 4.08 -0.32
C PRO A 432 4.97 3.66 -1.78
N PRO A 433 6.12 4.01 -2.40
CA PRO A 433 6.51 3.47 -3.70
C PRO A 433 6.40 1.95 -3.71
N LEU A 434 6.06 1.36 -4.87
CA LEU A 434 5.86 -0.09 -5.01
C LEU A 434 7.00 -0.93 -4.40
N ILE A 435 8.25 -0.51 -4.61
CA ILE A 435 9.43 -1.20 -4.07
C ILE A 435 9.48 -1.21 -2.54
N LEU A 436 8.88 -0.20 -1.90
CA LEU A 436 8.81 -0.09 -0.44
C LEU A 436 7.50 -0.67 0.13
N GLN A 437 6.75 -1.43 -0.66
CA GLN A 437 5.58 -2.17 -0.20
C GLN A 437 5.95 -3.62 0.07
N ASN A 438 5.47 -4.18 1.19
CA ASN A 438 5.66 -5.58 1.54
C ASN A 438 5.20 -6.53 0.43
N ALA A 439 4.04 -6.27 -0.16
CA ALA A 439 3.45 -7.09 -1.21
C ALA A 439 4.37 -7.29 -2.42
N THR A 440 5.23 -6.32 -2.76
CA THR A 440 6.21 -6.46 -3.85
C THR A 440 7.17 -7.63 -3.65
N TRP A 441 7.48 -7.98 -2.40
CA TRP A 441 8.47 -8.98 -2.03
C TRP A 441 7.87 -10.26 -1.47
N THR A 442 6.58 -10.21 -1.07
CA THR A 442 5.97 -11.30 -0.29
C THR A 442 4.70 -11.85 -0.93
N LYS A 443 4.14 -11.18 -1.97
CA LYS A 443 2.96 -11.65 -2.70
C LYS A 443 3.18 -13.09 -3.21
N PRO A 444 2.24 -14.02 -2.96
CA PRO A 444 2.34 -15.37 -3.46
C PRO A 444 2.49 -15.43 -4.98
N SER A 445 3.41 -16.26 -5.47
CA SER A 445 3.66 -16.48 -6.89
C SER A 445 4.18 -17.89 -7.14
N THR A 446 3.90 -18.42 -8.32
CA THR A 446 4.52 -19.67 -8.79
C THR A 446 5.90 -19.41 -9.42
N THR A 447 6.20 -18.15 -9.79
CA THR A 447 7.43 -17.82 -10.53
C THR A 447 8.18 -16.68 -9.84
N TRP A 448 9.46 -16.90 -9.59
CA TRP A 448 10.34 -15.99 -8.88
C TRP A 448 11.65 -15.82 -9.61
N ALA A 449 12.24 -14.63 -9.58
CA ALA A 449 13.61 -14.44 -10.02
C ALA A 449 14.39 -13.51 -9.09
N SER A 450 15.70 -13.75 -9.01
CA SER A 450 16.56 -13.02 -8.11
C SER A 450 16.80 -11.58 -8.56
N VAL A 451 16.69 -10.63 -7.63
CA VAL A 451 17.12 -9.21 -7.79
C VAL A 451 18.50 -8.97 -7.19
N THR A 452 18.97 -9.86 -6.34
CA THR A 452 20.37 -9.94 -5.91
C THR A 452 20.88 -11.34 -6.17
N PRO A 453 22.14 -11.54 -6.59
CA PRO A 453 22.60 -12.86 -6.98
C PRO A 453 22.62 -13.84 -5.82
N VAL A 454 22.36 -15.09 -6.12
CA VAL A 454 22.47 -16.20 -5.15
C VAL A 454 23.93 -16.58 -5.01
N VAL A 455 24.46 -16.51 -3.80
CA VAL A 455 25.78 -17.07 -3.44
C VAL A 455 25.60 -18.56 -3.20
N LEU A 456 26.28 -19.39 -3.95
CA LEU A 456 26.13 -20.84 -3.86
C LEU A 456 26.60 -21.38 -2.50
N ASP A 457 25.88 -22.32 -1.94
CA ASP A 457 26.23 -22.94 -0.64
C ASP A 457 27.56 -23.70 -0.69
N ARG A 458 27.88 -24.29 -1.84
CA ARG A 458 29.15 -25.01 -2.10
C ARG A 458 29.68 -24.68 -3.50
N PHE A 459 30.93 -25.00 -3.73
CA PHE A 459 31.53 -24.92 -5.06
C PHE A 459 31.02 -26.07 -5.94
N PRO A 460 30.63 -25.80 -7.21
CA PRO A 460 30.43 -26.84 -8.20
C PRO A 460 31.74 -27.59 -8.46
N LYS A 461 31.67 -28.88 -8.67
CA LYS A 461 32.82 -29.73 -9.02
C LYS A 461 33.20 -29.58 -10.49
N ALA A 462 32.16 -29.50 -11.36
CA ALA A 462 32.34 -29.30 -12.78
C ALA A 462 32.93 -27.90 -13.11
N SER A 463 33.75 -27.83 -14.09
CA SER A 463 34.33 -26.57 -14.58
C SER A 463 33.36 -25.84 -15.48
N ARG A 464 33.04 -24.58 -15.15
CA ARG A 464 32.17 -23.75 -16.01
C ARG A 464 32.72 -23.53 -17.39
N ALA A 465 34.06 -23.52 -17.52
CA ALA A 465 34.74 -23.23 -18.79
C ALA A 465 34.85 -24.47 -19.70
N GLU A 466 34.95 -25.64 -19.10
CA GLU A 466 35.27 -26.90 -19.83
C GLU A 466 34.04 -27.80 -19.93
N GLU A 467 33.16 -27.79 -18.91
CA GLU A 467 32.00 -28.69 -18.76
C GLU A 467 30.72 -27.90 -18.50
N ARG A 468 30.39 -26.96 -19.38
CA ARG A 468 29.29 -25.99 -19.14
C ARG A 468 27.96 -26.64 -18.78
N ASN A 469 27.58 -27.73 -19.45
CA ASN A 469 26.30 -28.41 -19.20
C ASN A 469 26.29 -29.15 -17.85
N ALA A 470 27.41 -29.82 -17.53
CA ALA A 470 27.56 -30.50 -16.22
C ALA A 470 27.60 -29.47 -15.09
N TRP A 471 28.31 -28.36 -15.29
CA TRP A 471 28.32 -27.25 -14.33
C TRP A 471 26.92 -26.67 -14.12
N HIS A 472 26.16 -26.43 -15.20
CA HIS A 472 24.80 -25.92 -15.11
C HIS A 472 23.88 -26.87 -14.33
N ALA A 473 23.88 -28.16 -14.66
CA ALA A 473 23.09 -29.18 -13.96
C ALA A 473 23.45 -29.26 -12.47
N GLU A 474 24.75 -29.18 -12.13
CA GLU A 474 25.18 -29.19 -10.73
C GLU A 474 24.74 -27.92 -9.99
N VAL A 475 24.82 -26.73 -10.61
CA VAL A 475 24.36 -25.48 -10.01
C VAL A 475 22.85 -25.48 -9.79
N VAL A 476 22.07 -25.99 -10.74
CA VAL A 476 20.62 -26.19 -10.59
C VAL A 476 20.33 -27.06 -9.35
N GLY A 477 21.04 -28.17 -9.18
CA GLY A 477 20.89 -29.02 -8.00
C GLY A 477 21.26 -28.32 -6.68
N ILE A 478 22.30 -27.46 -6.68
CA ILE A 478 22.66 -26.64 -5.51
C ILE A 478 21.57 -25.64 -5.18
N VAL A 479 20.97 -24.99 -6.18
CA VAL A 479 19.88 -24.00 -6.02
C VAL A 479 18.62 -24.68 -5.49
N LYS A 480 18.21 -25.83 -6.02
CA LYS A 480 17.09 -26.62 -5.51
C LYS A 480 17.27 -26.94 -4.03
N LEU A 481 18.43 -27.42 -3.64
CA LEU A 481 18.76 -27.69 -2.23
C LEU A 481 18.78 -26.41 -1.38
N ALA A 482 19.19 -25.27 -1.95
CA ALA A 482 19.15 -23.99 -1.24
C ALA A 482 17.71 -23.52 -0.97
N CYS A 483 16.77 -23.79 -1.88
CA CYS A 483 15.34 -23.55 -1.66
C CYS A 483 14.82 -24.38 -0.48
N THR A 484 15.04 -25.68 -0.47
CA THR A 484 14.58 -26.56 0.64
C THR A 484 15.21 -26.17 1.98
N ARG A 485 16.49 -25.77 1.99
CA ARG A 485 17.17 -25.24 3.20
C ARG A 485 16.65 -23.88 3.66
N ALA A 486 15.98 -23.13 2.80
CA ALA A 486 15.30 -21.89 3.15
C ALA A 486 13.85 -22.11 3.60
N GLY A 487 13.42 -23.38 3.73
CA GLY A 487 12.05 -23.76 4.08
C GLY A 487 11.07 -23.70 2.90
N LEU A 488 11.55 -23.49 1.68
CA LEU A 488 10.73 -23.41 0.47
C LEU A 488 10.52 -24.81 -0.12
N PRO A 489 9.45 -25.06 -0.89
CA PRO A 489 9.32 -26.29 -1.66
C PRO A 489 10.45 -26.40 -2.69
N GLU A 490 10.71 -27.62 -3.17
CA GLU A 490 11.65 -27.80 -4.27
C GLU A 490 11.04 -27.23 -5.56
N PRO A 491 11.71 -26.31 -6.27
CA PRO A 491 11.20 -25.77 -7.53
C PRO A 491 11.20 -26.85 -8.62
N ILE A 492 10.12 -26.90 -9.42
CA ILE A 492 9.99 -27.82 -10.55
C ILE A 492 10.93 -27.45 -11.70
N GLU A 493 11.15 -26.15 -11.91
CA GLU A 493 12.10 -25.62 -12.88
C GLU A 493 13.04 -24.60 -12.24
N VAL A 494 14.29 -24.66 -12.63
CA VAL A 494 15.33 -23.72 -12.22
C VAL A 494 16.18 -23.37 -13.43
N ASP A 495 16.35 -22.08 -13.70
CA ASP A 495 17.35 -21.61 -14.64
C ASP A 495 18.36 -20.70 -13.94
N VAL A 496 19.61 -20.70 -14.42
CA VAL A 496 20.71 -19.97 -13.80
C VAL A 496 21.53 -19.24 -14.85
N ASP A 497 21.81 -17.96 -14.60
CA ASP A 497 22.66 -17.14 -15.46
C ASP A 497 23.50 -16.16 -14.62
N SER A 498 24.49 -15.54 -15.23
CA SER A 498 25.19 -14.39 -14.66
C SER A 498 24.40 -13.09 -14.78
N THR A 499 23.41 -13.02 -15.67
CA THR A 499 22.54 -11.88 -15.90
C THR A 499 21.17 -12.14 -15.26
N ALA A 500 20.61 -11.13 -14.61
CA ALA A 500 19.30 -11.22 -13.98
C ALA A 500 18.14 -11.25 -15.00
N TRP A 501 16.98 -11.77 -14.58
CA TRP A 501 15.72 -11.72 -15.33
C TRP A 501 14.96 -10.41 -15.14
N HIS A 502 15.28 -9.67 -14.08
CA HIS A 502 14.68 -8.36 -13.82
C HIS A 502 15.50 -7.25 -14.47
N VAL A 503 14.82 -6.30 -15.12
CA VAL A 503 15.43 -5.07 -15.62
C VAL A 503 15.98 -4.24 -14.45
N GLY A 504 17.10 -3.56 -14.65
CA GLY A 504 17.74 -2.72 -13.65
C GLY A 504 18.64 -3.47 -12.66
N VAL A 505 18.82 -4.76 -12.83
CA VAL A 505 19.67 -5.57 -11.94
C VAL A 505 21.04 -5.81 -12.56
N ALA A 506 22.09 -5.52 -11.79
CA ALA A 506 23.46 -5.76 -12.18
C ALA A 506 23.77 -7.27 -12.31
N ARG A 507 24.81 -7.59 -13.05
CA ARG A 507 25.26 -8.98 -13.25
C ARG A 507 25.82 -9.58 -11.97
N ALA A 508 25.67 -10.89 -11.78
CA ALA A 508 26.35 -11.63 -10.74
C ALA A 508 27.88 -11.57 -10.89
N TRP A 509 28.58 -11.56 -9.75
CA TRP A 509 30.03 -11.57 -9.77
C TRP A 509 30.57 -12.78 -10.54
N THR A 510 31.51 -12.52 -11.45
CA THR A 510 32.25 -13.54 -12.19
C THR A 510 33.74 -13.29 -12.06
N LYS A 511 34.52 -14.34 -11.79
CA LYS A 511 35.96 -14.23 -11.74
C LYS A 511 36.47 -13.80 -13.13
N THR A 512 37.00 -12.59 -13.26
CA THR A 512 37.56 -12.09 -14.50
C THR A 512 38.73 -12.95 -14.95
N ARG A 513 38.71 -13.46 -16.15
CA ARG A 513 39.84 -14.17 -16.76
C ARG A 513 40.99 -13.17 -16.96
N ARG A 514 42.13 -13.35 -16.30
CA ARG A 514 43.33 -12.56 -16.57
C ARG A 514 43.63 -12.63 -18.06
N ILE A 515 43.44 -11.51 -18.76
CA ILE A 515 44.00 -11.36 -20.10
C ILE A 515 45.52 -11.30 -19.90
N ARG A 516 46.25 -12.29 -20.45
CA ARG A 516 47.70 -12.31 -20.41
C ARG A 516 48.23 -10.99 -21.01
N GLY A 517 48.90 -10.18 -20.20
CA GLY A 517 49.77 -9.12 -20.73
C GLY A 517 49.69 -7.74 -20.06
N ARG A 518 48.86 -7.47 -19.06
CA ARG A 518 48.94 -6.22 -18.31
C ARG A 518 48.94 -6.49 -16.82
N ALA A 519 50.07 -6.27 -16.18
CA ALA A 519 50.19 -6.07 -14.76
C ALA A 519 49.62 -4.67 -14.43
N GLU A 520 48.35 -4.58 -14.14
CA GLU A 520 47.76 -3.41 -13.49
C GLU A 520 47.41 -3.78 -12.07
N ALA A 521 47.77 -2.86 -11.21
CA ALA A 521 47.81 -2.96 -9.77
C ALA A 521 46.54 -3.57 -9.13
N GLU A 522 46.75 -4.26 -8.00
CA GLU A 522 45.79 -4.94 -7.17
C GLU A 522 44.61 -4.10 -6.65
N SER A 523 44.51 -2.82 -6.97
CA SER A 523 43.39 -1.94 -6.59
C SER A 523 42.20 -1.94 -7.57
N SER A 524 42.35 -2.45 -8.80
CA SER A 524 41.27 -2.51 -9.80
C SER A 524 40.43 -3.81 -9.75
N ALA A 525 40.77 -4.75 -8.91
CA ALA A 525 40.02 -6.01 -8.75
C ALA A 525 38.61 -5.84 -8.11
N GLN A 526 38.26 -4.63 -7.68
CA GLN A 526 36.95 -4.32 -7.07
C GLN A 526 35.97 -3.62 -8.01
N LEU A 527 36.38 -3.21 -9.20
CA LEU A 527 35.52 -2.58 -10.21
C LEU A 527 35.21 -3.54 -11.38
N GLY A 528 34.74 -4.76 -11.06
CA GLY A 528 34.07 -5.60 -12.06
C GLY A 528 32.66 -5.08 -12.33
N ASP A 529 32.20 -5.15 -13.59
CA ASP A 529 30.82 -4.88 -13.98
C ASP A 529 29.88 -5.88 -13.26
N GLY A 530 29.34 -5.53 -12.11
CA GLY A 530 28.39 -6.36 -11.37
C GLY A 530 28.54 -6.35 -9.86
N PHE A 531 27.84 -7.26 -9.20
CA PHE A 531 27.89 -7.43 -7.76
C PHE A 531 29.30 -7.76 -7.26
N PRO A 532 29.70 -7.24 -6.08
CA PRO A 532 30.95 -7.61 -5.47
C PRO A 532 30.94 -9.09 -5.00
N SER A 533 32.13 -9.68 -4.91
CA SER A 533 32.25 -11.02 -4.32
C SER A 533 31.90 -11.00 -2.84
N MET A 534 31.24 -12.06 -2.35
CA MET A 534 31.05 -12.23 -0.92
C MET A 534 32.41 -12.43 -0.22
N PRO A 535 32.66 -11.74 0.91
CA PRO A 535 33.87 -11.96 1.69
C PRO A 535 34.01 -13.42 2.11
N SER A 536 35.18 -13.96 1.98
CA SER A 536 35.52 -15.29 2.47
C SER A 536 36.55 -15.19 3.58
N LYS A 537 36.59 -16.19 4.49
CA LYS A 537 37.66 -16.27 5.50
C LYS A 537 39.02 -16.34 4.77
N GLN A 538 40.04 -15.72 5.35
CA GLN A 538 41.43 -15.68 4.82
C GLN A 538 41.82 -17.02 4.20
N SER A 539 42.35 -16.99 2.97
CA SER A 539 42.79 -18.12 2.16
C SER A 539 41.73 -18.95 1.40
N ARG A 540 40.43 -18.71 1.51
CA ARG A 540 39.44 -19.44 0.73
C ARG A 540 38.99 -18.60 -0.47
N PRO A 541 38.81 -19.17 -1.67
CA PRO A 541 38.26 -18.45 -2.81
C PRO A 541 36.83 -17.99 -2.53
N ALA A 542 36.45 -16.85 -3.11
CA ALA A 542 35.07 -16.37 -3.05
C ALA A 542 34.11 -17.38 -3.70
N LYS A 543 32.98 -17.64 -3.05
CA LYS A 543 31.97 -18.56 -3.57
C LYS A 543 31.35 -18.01 -4.86
N PRO A 544 31.03 -18.88 -5.83
CA PRO A 544 30.35 -18.46 -7.06
C PRO A 544 29.01 -17.84 -6.79
N GLN A 545 28.62 -16.91 -7.67
CA GLN A 545 27.33 -16.24 -7.64
C GLN A 545 26.62 -16.44 -8.96
N VAL A 546 25.29 -16.60 -8.92
CA VAL A 546 24.43 -16.71 -10.09
C VAL A 546 23.12 -15.99 -9.82
N HIS A 547 22.51 -15.42 -10.86
CA HIS A 547 21.09 -15.11 -10.83
C HIS A 547 20.29 -16.36 -11.10
N VAL A 548 19.09 -16.43 -10.53
CA VAL A 548 18.20 -17.59 -10.66
C VAL A 548 16.81 -17.15 -11.13
N TRP A 549 16.18 -18.04 -11.87
CA TRP A 549 14.77 -18.05 -12.16
C TRP A 549 14.20 -19.37 -11.66
N LEU A 550 13.09 -19.31 -10.91
CA LEU A 550 12.50 -20.44 -10.19
C LEU A 550 11.03 -20.56 -10.57
N ARG A 551 10.55 -21.77 -10.87
CA ARG A 551 9.12 -22.08 -10.96
C ARG A 551 8.77 -23.20 -10.02
N PHE A 552 7.76 -22.97 -9.21
CA PHE A 552 7.20 -23.93 -8.26
C PHE A 552 5.92 -24.54 -8.82
N ASP A 553 5.54 -25.73 -8.34
CA ASP A 553 4.30 -26.43 -8.66
C ASP A 553 3.05 -25.74 -8.06
N ARG A 554 3.25 -24.88 -7.09
CA ARG A 554 2.23 -24.14 -6.34
C ARG A 554 2.70 -22.72 -6.04
N GLN A 555 1.78 -21.89 -5.57
CA GLN A 555 2.14 -20.55 -5.11
C GLN A 555 3.02 -20.62 -3.85
N VAL A 556 4.10 -19.88 -3.86
CA VAL A 556 5.02 -19.70 -2.74
C VAL A 556 4.94 -18.24 -2.30
N ALA A 557 4.68 -18.02 -1.02
CA ALA A 557 4.72 -16.67 -0.46
C ALA A 557 6.16 -16.31 -0.09
N GLY A 558 6.53 -15.03 -0.35
CA GLY A 558 7.82 -14.49 0.07
C GLY A 558 7.88 -14.07 1.55
N PRO A 559 9.02 -13.52 1.99
CA PRO A 559 10.20 -13.24 1.17
C PRO A 559 10.95 -14.52 0.77
N VAL A 560 11.31 -14.62 -0.51
CA VAL A 560 12.13 -15.73 -1.03
C VAL A 560 13.58 -15.33 -0.97
N LEU A 561 14.31 -15.92 -0.02
CA LEU A 561 15.72 -15.66 0.30
C LEU A 561 16.50 -16.97 0.28
N ILE A 562 17.42 -17.12 -0.68
CA ILE A 562 18.15 -18.39 -0.88
C ILE A 562 19.66 -18.21 -0.98
N GLY A 563 20.38 -19.29 -0.70
CA GLY A 563 21.84 -19.36 -0.79
C GLY A 563 22.58 -18.86 0.46
N ALA A 564 23.92 -18.95 0.42
CA ALA A 564 24.78 -18.68 1.56
C ALA A 564 24.81 -17.20 2.00
N GLY A 565 24.41 -16.29 1.15
CA GLY A 565 24.40 -14.83 1.43
C GLY A 565 23.05 -14.27 1.87
N ARG A 566 22.03 -15.10 2.07
CA ARG A 566 20.61 -14.66 2.25
C ARG A 566 20.38 -13.73 3.44
N PHE A 567 21.19 -13.81 4.48
CA PHE A 567 21.07 -12.96 5.66
C PHE A 567 21.73 -11.57 5.50
N LEU A 568 22.51 -11.39 4.44
CA LEU A 568 23.19 -10.14 4.09
C LEU A 568 22.71 -9.56 2.75
N GLY A 569 21.48 -9.86 2.38
CA GLY A 569 20.80 -9.28 1.22
C GLY A 569 21.11 -9.92 -0.13
N TYR A 570 21.89 -10.99 -0.19
CA TYR A 570 22.08 -11.76 -1.41
C TYR A 570 21.00 -12.85 -1.54
N GLY A 571 20.66 -13.20 -2.78
CA GLY A 571 19.63 -14.21 -3.06
C GLY A 571 18.20 -13.77 -2.76
N LEU A 572 17.95 -12.48 -2.68
CA LEU A 572 16.60 -11.92 -2.62
C LEU A 572 15.95 -12.08 -4.00
N CYS A 573 14.77 -12.71 -4.01
CA CYS A 573 13.96 -12.89 -5.21
C CYS A 573 12.69 -12.02 -5.15
N LYS A 574 12.21 -11.67 -6.34
CA LYS A 574 10.96 -10.94 -6.57
C LYS A 574 10.06 -11.77 -7.50
N PRO A 575 8.73 -11.76 -7.32
CA PRO A 575 7.81 -12.41 -8.25
C PRO A 575 7.98 -11.89 -9.68
N ILE A 576 7.83 -12.78 -10.67
CA ILE A 576 7.71 -12.41 -12.09
C ILE A 576 6.26 -12.66 -12.51
N GLU A 577 5.62 -11.66 -13.12
CA GLU A 577 4.33 -11.84 -13.76
C GLU A 577 4.49 -12.68 -15.03
N ALA A 578 3.51 -13.54 -15.32
CA ALA A 578 3.54 -14.50 -16.43
C ALA A 578 3.67 -13.86 -17.83
N SER A 579 3.52 -12.53 -17.92
CA SER A 579 3.63 -11.74 -19.16
C SER A 579 5.04 -11.22 -19.48
N SER A 580 6.05 -11.53 -18.67
CA SER A 580 7.44 -11.11 -18.97
C SER A 580 7.96 -11.86 -20.21
N PRO A 581 8.49 -11.16 -21.21
CA PRO A 581 8.90 -11.81 -22.44
C PRO A 581 10.02 -12.83 -22.17
N SER A 582 9.78 -14.06 -22.61
CA SER A 582 10.83 -15.07 -22.68
C SER A 582 12.02 -14.48 -23.46
N ARG A 583 13.22 -14.53 -22.89
CA ARG A 583 14.44 -14.23 -23.64
C ARG A 583 14.47 -15.06 -24.92
N LYS A 584 14.44 -14.42 -26.08
CA LYS A 584 14.87 -15.00 -27.35
C LYS A 584 16.39 -14.99 -27.43
#